data_20de45c952564802b6e87e1f753d5a72
#
_entry.id   20de45c952564802b6e87e1f753d5a72
#
_cell.length_a   1.000
_cell.length_b   1.000
_cell.length_c   1.000
_cell.angle_alpha   90.00
_cell.angle_beta   90.00
_cell.angle_gamma   90.00
#
_symmetry.space_group_name_H-M   'P 1'
#
loop_
_entity.id
_entity.type
_entity.pdbx_description
1 polymer ?
#
loop_
_entity_poly.entity_id
_entity_poly.type
_entity_poly.pdbx_seq_one_letter_code
_entity_poly.pdbx_strand_id
1 'polypeptide(L)'
;MLYRRMEVQDDPEPEELEEPGEVVETSPSVTVLPEGGTIRAGEEITLTCEDESADIYYAVSADGVNYQPDALYAGPICFEKDFGTAYLKTYSIAGGCEPGEVTRVIFTEEFDLDWNLYFGQLHAHTDISNGAGSVEEAFQYASQVDGLDFFAVTDHSDSFDNADMGAIDADGADISADWAAGKQAAASVTNGDFVGLFGFEMTWPEDKQLGHISTFNTPGWQTRDQADFENVPTALENYYKAPVSYT
;
A
#
# COMPACT_ATOMS: atom_id res chain seq x y z
N MET A 1 -70.31 75.83 -6.12
CA MET A 1 -69.63 75.65 -7.42
C MET A 1 -68.46 74.74 -7.22
N LEU A 2 -68.69 73.45 -7.46
CA LEU A 2 -67.62 72.40 -7.21
C LEU A 2 -66.94 72.19 -8.55
N TYR A 3 -65.59 72.42 -8.58
CA TYR A 3 -64.74 72.01 -9.68
C TYR A 3 -64.26 70.61 -9.40
N ARG A 4 -64.65 69.68 -10.22
CA ARG A 4 -64.10 68.31 -10.22
C ARG A 4 -62.84 68.29 -11.07
N ARG A 5 -61.69 67.96 -10.45
CA ARG A 5 -60.39 67.73 -11.13
C ARG A 5 -60.52 66.40 -11.84
N MET A 6 -60.31 66.34 -13.12
CA MET A 6 -60.13 65.13 -13.90
C MET A 6 -58.70 64.69 -13.70
N GLU A 7 -58.52 63.47 -13.16
CA GLU A 7 -57.24 62.79 -13.15
C GLU A 7 -56.98 62.29 -14.59
N VAL A 8 -55.81 62.64 -15.09
CA VAL A 8 -55.24 62.07 -16.31
C VAL A 8 -54.69 60.69 -15.96
N GLN A 9 -55.27 59.69 -16.62
CA GLN A 9 -54.75 58.32 -16.53
C GLN A 9 -53.45 58.27 -17.36
N ASP A 10 -52.29 57.99 -16.71
CA ASP A 10 -51.07 57.72 -17.41
C ASP A 10 -51.24 56.40 -18.18
N ASP A 11 -50.99 56.44 -19.48
CA ASP A 11 -50.88 55.27 -20.32
C ASP A 11 -49.63 54.47 -19.84
N PRO A 12 -49.73 53.15 -19.68
CA PRO A 12 -48.55 52.33 -19.38
C PRO A 12 -47.54 52.44 -20.55
N GLU A 13 -46.30 52.74 -20.23
CA GLU A 13 -45.20 52.64 -21.19
C GLU A 13 -45.23 51.23 -21.84
N PRO A 14 -44.89 51.15 -23.14
CA PRO A 14 -44.85 49.87 -23.82
C PRO A 14 -43.75 49.04 -23.18
N GLU A 15 -44.09 47.83 -22.68
CA GLU A 15 -43.11 46.82 -22.24
C GLU A 15 -42.12 46.58 -23.38
N GLU A 16 -40.84 46.90 -23.12
CA GLU A 16 -39.72 46.61 -24.01
C GLU A 16 -39.65 45.07 -24.09
N LEU A 17 -40.06 44.53 -25.25
CA LEU A 17 -39.94 43.10 -25.51
C LEU A 17 -38.44 42.75 -25.46
N GLU A 18 -38.00 42.10 -24.38
CA GLU A 18 -36.67 41.49 -24.34
C GLU A 18 -36.55 40.58 -25.56
N GLU A 19 -35.63 40.89 -26.44
CA GLU A 19 -35.27 40.00 -27.54
C GLU A 19 -34.90 38.63 -26.94
N PRO A 20 -35.36 37.50 -27.51
CA PRO A 20 -34.96 36.19 -27.01
C PRO A 20 -33.46 36.12 -27.13
N GLY A 21 -32.78 35.97 -25.96
CA GLY A 21 -31.34 35.82 -25.89
C GLY A 21 -30.91 34.75 -26.87
N GLU A 22 -29.81 35.01 -27.58
CA GLU A 22 -29.21 34.07 -28.53
C GLU A 22 -28.95 32.75 -27.79
N VAL A 23 -29.63 31.67 -28.20
CA VAL A 23 -29.43 30.34 -27.62
C VAL A 23 -28.07 29.86 -28.12
N VAL A 24 -27.04 30.03 -27.29
CA VAL A 24 -25.71 29.50 -27.61
C VAL A 24 -25.75 27.99 -27.41
N GLU A 25 -25.51 27.25 -28.48
CA GLU A 25 -25.42 25.80 -28.43
C GLU A 25 -24.18 25.35 -27.63
N THR A 26 -24.28 24.26 -26.89
CA THR A 26 -23.18 23.66 -26.14
C THR A 26 -22.56 22.55 -26.97
N SER A 27 -21.27 22.43 -26.95
CA SER A 27 -20.54 21.36 -27.65
C SER A 27 -20.93 19.97 -27.09
N PRO A 28 -20.93 18.91 -27.91
CA PRO A 28 -21.25 17.56 -27.45
C PRO A 28 -20.28 17.06 -26.41
N SER A 29 -20.73 16.14 -25.56
CA SER A 29 -19.89 15.50 -24.54
C SER A 29 -18.82 14.62 -25.16
N VAL A 30 -17.69 14.47 -24.44
CA VAL A 30 -16.59 13.58 -24.84
C VAL A 30 -16.83 12.19 -24.26
N THR A 31 -16.71 11.17 -25.09
CA THR A 31 -16.68 9.77 -24.69
C THR A 31 -15.24 9.35 -24.46
N VAL A 32 -14.98 8.66 -23.35
CA VAL A 32 -13.68 8.15 -22.92
C VAL A 32 -13.71 6.63 -22.98
N LEU A 33 -12.74 5.99 -23.64
CA LEU A 33 -12.61 4.55 -23.71
C LEU A 33 -11.18 4.11 -23.35
N PRO A 34 -11.02 3.21 -22.35
CA PRO A 34 -12.08 2.66 -21.48
C PRO A 34 -12.76 3.72 -20.60
N GLU A 35 -13.98 3.45 -20.13
CA GLU A 35 -14.80 4.39 -19.35
C GLU A 35 -14.25 4.65 -17.92
N GLY A 36 -13.06 4.17 -17.61
CA GLY A 36 -12.38 4.23 -16.31
C GLY A 36 -12.15 2.86 -15.71
N GLY A 37 -11.78 2.83 -14.42
CA GLY A 37 -11.48 1.61 -13.72
C GLY A 37 -10.01 1.21 -13.77
N THR A 38 -9.74 -0.09 -13.66
CA THR A 38 -8.36 -0.62 -13.60
C THR A 38 -7.84 -0.88 -15.00
N ILE A 39 -6.69 -0.30 -15.33
CA ILE A 39 -5.99 -0.45 -16.62
C ILE A 39 -4.51 -0.75 -16.41
N ARG A 40 -3.87 -1.34 -17.41
CA ARG A 40 -2.42 -1.59 -17.41
C ARG A 40 -1.64 -0.36 -17.82
N ALA A 41 -0.43 -0.23 -17.30
CA ALA A 41 0.51 0.75 -17.81
C ALA A 41 0.73 0.53 -19.32
N GLY A 42 0.68 1.63 -20.09
CA GLY A 42 0.77 1.60 -21.56
C GLY A 42 -0.53 1.26 -22.29
N GLU A 43 -1.63 0.98 -21.58
CA GLU A 43 -2.94 0.82 -22.21
C GLU A 43 -3.44 2.15 -22.78
N GLU A 44 -4.01 2.09 -23.97
CA GLU A 44 -4.44 3.27 -24.71
C GLU A 44 -5.81 3.75 -24.23
N ILE A 45 -5.90 5.04 -23.89
CA ILE A 45 -7.14 5.73 -23.56
C ILE A 45 -7.50 6.63 -24.76
N THR A 46 -8.66 6.40 -25.35
CA THR A 46 -9.14 7.18 -26.49
C THR A 46 -10.25 8.11 -26.09
N LEU A 47 -10.23 9.31 -26.67
CA LEU A 47 -11.28 10.34 -26.50
C LEU A 47 -11.97 10.54 -27.83
N THR A 48 -13.31 10.52 -27.84
CA THR A 48 -14.12 10.77 -29.06
C THR A 48 -15.27 11.72 -28.74
N CYS A 49 -15.72 12.46 -29.76
CA CYS A 49 -16.85 13.34 -29.71
C CYS A 49 -17.78 13.06 -30.90
N GLU A 50 -19.09 13.23 -30.76
CA GLU A 50 -20.04 13.04 -31.85
C GLU A 50 -19.81 14.05 -32.99
N ASP A 51 -19.36 15.26 -32.69
CA ASP A 51 -18.90 16.23 -33.68
C ASP A 51 -17.39 16.01 -33.94
N GLU A 52 -17.09 15.40 -35.10
CA GLU A 52 -15.73 15.14 -35.55
C GLU A 52 -14.90 16.41 -35.81
N SER A 53 -15.56 17.57 -35.93
CA SER A 53 -14.89 18.86 -36.11
C SER A 53 -14.56 19.57 -34.80
N ALA A 54 -15.05 19.07 -33.67
CA ALA A 54 -14.80 19.66 -32.37
C ALA A 54 -13.36 19.37 -31.87
N ASP A 55 -12.74 20.38 -31.33
CA ASP A 55 -11.48 20.22 -30.60
C ASP A 55 -11.76 19.57 -29.23
N ILE A 56 -11.05 18.48 -28.91
CA ILE A 56 -11.14 17.81 -27.62
C ILE A 56 -9.96 18.25 -26.75
N TYR A 57 -10.26 18.70 -25.53
CA TYR A 57 -9.26 19.08 -24.54
C TYR A 57 -9.28 18.12 -23.36
N TYR A 58 -8.12 17.87 -22.77
CA TYR A 58 -8.01 17.05 -21.59
C TYR A 58 -6.93 17.54 -20.63
N ALA A 59 -7.04 17.15 -19.37
CA ALA A 59 -5.99 17.29 -18.39
C ALA A 59 -5.98 16.11 -17.41
N VAL A 60 -4.81 15.82 -16.86
CA VAL A 60 -4.57 14.72 -15.94
C VAL A 60 -4.13 15.27 -14.58
N SER A 61 -4.53 14.59 -13.51
CA SER A 61 -4.12 14.86 -12.14
C SER A 61 -3.82 13.55 -11.41
N ALA A 62 -2.85 13.58 -10.50
CA ALA A 62 -2.56 12.45 -9.63
C ALA A 62 -3.42 12.44 -8.34
N ASP A 63 -4.01 13.56 -7.96
CA ASP A 63 -4.77 13.74 -6.71
C ASP A 63 -6.25 14.12 -6.90
N GLY A 64 -6.67 14.31 -8.17
CA GLY A 64 -8.03 14.73 -8.53
C GLY A 64 -8.34 16.21 -8.26
N VAL A 65 -7.38 16.98 -7.78
CA VAL A 65 -7.53 18.41 -7.42
C VAL A 65 -6.61 19.30 -8.27
N ASN A 66 -5.34 18.94 -8.33
CA ASN A 66 -4.31 19.71 -9.03
C ASN A 66 -4.13 19.15 -10.44
N TYR A 67 -4.93 19.62 -11.39
CA TYR A 67 -4.83 19.22 -12.79
C TYR A 67 -3.69 19.96 -13.50
N GLN A 68 -3.00 19.25 -14.39
CA GLN A 68 -2.10 19.88 -15.35
C GLN A 68 -2.88 20.85 -16.26
N PRO A 69 -2.22 21.78 -16.96
CA PRO A 69 -2.88 22.60 -17.96
C PRO A 69 -3.59 21.76 -19.02
N ASP A 70 -4.73 22.24 -19.48
CA ASP A 70 -5.51 21.56 -20.52
C ASP A 70 -4.69 21.45 -21.81
N ALA A 71 -4.63 20.25 -22.37
CA ALA A 71 -3.95 19.92 -23.61
C ALA A 71 -4.97 19.56 -24.70
N LEU A 72 -4.66 19.89 -25.96
CA LEU A 72 -5.42 19.46 -27.11
C LEU A 72 -5.17 17.95 -27.35
N TYR A 73 -6.23 17.18 -27.50
CA TYR A 73 -6.14 15.76 -27.78
C TYR A 73 -5.70 15.52 -29.23
N ALA A 74 -4.59 14.85 -29.41
CA ALA A 74 -4.01 14.55 -30.73
C ALA A 74 -3.87 13.05 -31.03
N GLY A 75 -4.23 12.19 -30.08
CA GLY A 75 -4.14 10.74 -30.19
C GLY A 75 -4.22 10.07 -28.81
N PRO A 76 -4.18 8.72 -28.75
CA PRO A 76 -4.35 7.98 -27.52
C PRO A 76 -3.44 8.44 -26.39
N ILE A 77 -3.99 8.49 -25.17
CA ILE A 77 -3.27 8.81 -23.93
C ILE A 77 -2.87 7.48 -23.31
N CYS A 78 -1.59 7.37 -22.89
CA CYS A 78 -1.09 6.23 -22.15
C CYS A 78 -0.44 6.71 -20.85
N PHE A 79 -0.66 6.00 -19.76
CA PHE A 79 0.07 6.23 -18.53
C PHE A 79 1.29 5.30 -18.44
N GLU A 80 2.40 5.85 -17.96
CA GLU A 80 3.60 5.06 -17.70
C GLU A 80 3.44 4.17 -16.47
N LYS A 81 4.31 3.18 -16.30
CA LYS A 81 4.35 2.30 -15.13
C LYS A 81 4.49 3.12 -13.83
N ASP A 82 3.87 2.62 -12.77
CA ASP A 82 3.84 3.23 -11.44
C ASP A 82 3.02 4.55 -11.38
N PHE A 83 2.01 4.71 -12.27
CA PHE A 83 1.12 5.88 -12.21
C PHE A 83 0.13 5.82 -11.03
N GLY A 84 -0.11 4.63 -10.46
CA GLY A 84 -0.97 4.40 -9.32
C GLY A 84 -2.43 4.75 -9.58
N THR A 85 -2.82 6.01 -9.37
CA THR A 85 -4.16 6.54 -9.70
C THR A 85 -4.03 7.80 -10.54
N ALA A 86 -4.79 7.87 -11.62
CA ALA A 86 -4.86 9.03 -12.51
C ALA A 86 -6.32 9.51 -12.65
N TYR A 87 -6.51 10.80 -12.51
CA TYR A 87 -7.78 11.50 -12.71
C TYR A 87 -7.71 12.23 -14.04
N LEU A 88 -8.58 11.86 -14.99
CA LEU A 88 -8.71 12.50 -16.28
C LEU A 88 -9.95 13.39 -16.28
N LYS A 89 -9.83 14.64 -16.71
CA LYS A 89 -10.96 15.48 -17.12
C LYS A 89 -10.84 15.78 -18.60
N THR A 90 -11.97 15.85 -19.30
CA THR A 90 -12.01 16.17 -20.72
C THR A 90 -13.30 16.90 -21.10
N TYR A 91 -13.25 17.72 -22.13
CA TYR A 91 -14.38 18.43 -22.71
C TYR A 91 -14.10 18.73 -24.17
N SER A 92 -15.14 19.08 -24.94
CA SER A 92 -15.01 19.46 -26.34
C SER A 92 -15.35 20.93 -26.55
N ILE A 93 -14.87 21.52 -27.66
CA ILE A 93 -15.26 22.83 -28.16
C ILE A 93 -15.50 22.70 -29.67
N ALA A 94 -16.78 22.83 -30.08
CA ALA A 94 -17.17 22.91 -31.48
C ALA A 94 -17.24 24.38 -31.93
N GLY A 95 -17.06 24.62 -33.24
CA GLY A 95 -17.04 25.97 -33.78
C GLY A 95 -18.36 26.72 -33.55
N GLY A 96 -18.30 27.84 -32.81
CA GLY A 96 -19.47 28.69 -32.52
C GLY A 96 -20.29 28.23 -31.32
N CYS A 97 -19.91 27.19 -30.62
CA CYS A 97 -20.58 26.67 -29.43
C CYS A 97 -19.82 27.02 -28.14
N GLU A 98 -20.53 27.01 -27.02
CA GLU A 98 -19.92 27.00 -25.70
C GLU A 98 -19.21 25.64 -25.44
N PRO A 99 -18.21 25.58 -24.56
CA PRO A 99 -17.57 24.31 -24.19
C PRO A 99 -18.57 23.26 -23.71
N GLY A 100 -18.36 22.02 -24.11
CA GLY A 100 -19.16 20.89 -23.68
C GLY A 100 -19.02 20.58 -22.19
N GLU A 101 -19.88 19.71 -21.69
CA GLU A 101 -19.82 19.26 -20.29
C GLU A 101 -18.48 18.56 -20.00
N VAL A 102 -17.91 18.85 -18.83
CA VAL A 102 -16.64 18.23 -18.40
C VAL A 102 -16.90 16.80 -17.94
N THR A 103 -16.42 15.84 -18.73
CA THR A 103 -16.35 14.41 -18.35
C THR A 103 -15.15 14.19 -17.44
N ARG A 104 -15.35 13.41 -16.35
CA ARG A 104 -14.30 13.03 -15.41
C ARG A 104 -14.25 11.52 -15.27
N VAL A 105 -13.05 10.96 -15.39
CA VAL A 105 -12.80 9.52 -15.32
C VAL A 105 -11.63 9.26 -14.39
N ILE A 106 -11.68 8.15 -13.67
CA ILE A 106 -10.61 7.70 -12.76
C ILE A 106 -10.05 6.39 -13.30
N PHE A 107 -8.75 6.34 -13.44
CA PHE A 107 -8.00 5.14 -13.77
C PHE A 107 -7.13 4.73 -12.60
N THR A 108 -7.10 3.43 -12.31
CA THR A 108 -6.20 2.83 -11.32
C THR A 108 -5.29 1.86 -12.03
N GLU A 109 -4.02 1.86 -11.70
CA GLU A 109 -3.07 0.95 -12.30
C GLU A 109 -3.36 -0.50 -11.90
N GLU A 110 -3.46 -1.38 -12.91
CA GLU A 110 -3.42 -2.83 -12.67
C GLU A 110 -1.97 -3.21 -12.39
N PHE A 111 -1.68 -3.50 -11.13
CA PHE A 111 -0.39 -4.07 -10.78
C PHE A 111 -0.38 -5.53 -11.22
N ASP A 112 0.32 -5.82 -12.29
CA ASP A 112 0.71 -7.18 -12.62
C ASP A 112 1.77 -7.59 -11.60
N LEU A 113 1.31 -8.09 -10.46
CA LEU A 113 2.20 -8.62 -9.44
C LEU A 113 2.71 -9.96 -9.97
N ASP A 114 3.81 -9.96 -10.71
CA ASP A 114 4.67 -11.13 -10.91
C ASP A 114 5.28 -11.62 -9.58
N TRP A 115 4.68 -11.17 -8.46
CA TRP A 115 5.14 -11.49 -7.12
C TRP A 115 4.18 -12.48 -6.48
N ASN A 116 4.72 -13.55 -5.97
CA ASN A 116 3.99 -14.40 -5.06
C ASN A 116 3.83 -13.66 -3.73
N LEU A 117 2.60 -13.52 -3.28
CA LEU A 117 2.30 -12.94 -1.99
C LEU A 117 2.26 -14.07 -0.95
N TYR A 118 3.06 -13.95 0.09
CA TYR A 118 3.12 -14.91 1.19
C TYR A 118 2.63 -14.25 2.48
N PHE A 119 1.83 -14.97 3.24
CA PHE A 119 1.31 -14.52 4.53
C PHE A 119 1.92 -15.34 5.66
N GLY A 120 2.35 -14.68 6.71
CA GLY A 120 2.93 -15.37 7.84
C GLY A 120 3.17 -14.50 9.06
N GLN A 121 3.65 -15.12 10.12
CA GLN A 121 4.03 -14.48 11.37
C GLN A 121 5.51 -14.72 11.64
N LEU A 122 6.23 -13.66 11.94
CA LEU A 122 7.69 -13.70 12.16
C LEU A 122 8.08 -13.65 13.64
N HIS A 123 7.10 -13.68 14.57
CA HIS A 123 7.40 -13.58 15.99
C HIS A 123 6.34 -14.30 16.82
N ALA A 124 6.74 -15.33 17.54
CA ALA A 124 5.91 -16.04 18.49
C ALA A 124 6.78 -16.65 19.59
N HIS A 125 6.18 -16.83 20.77
CA HIS A 125 6.81 -17.43 21.93
C HIS A 125 6.13 -18.74 22.32
N THR A 126 6.92 -19.65 22.89
CA THR A 126 6.46 -20.95 23.41
C THR A 126 6.74 -21.05 24.89
N ASP A 127 6.57 -22.25 25.48
CA ASP A 127 6.88 -22.52 26.90
C ASP A 127 8.40 -22.55 27.18
N ILE A 128 9.25 -22.45 26.16
CA ILE A 128 10.68 -22.19 26.32
C ILE A 128 10.90 -20.84 27.02
N SER A 129 10.07 -19.84 26.72
CA SER A 129 10.14 -18.53 27.37
C SER A 129 8.82 -18.17 28.09
N ASN A 130 8.06 -17.23 27.57
CA ASN A 130 6.86 -16.71 28.22
C ASN A 130 5.57 -16.99 27.46
N GLY A 131 5.61 -17.80 26.41
CA GLY A 131 4.46 -18.27 25.66
C GLY A 131 3.78 -19.48 26.32
N ALA A 132 2.91 -20.14 25.56
CA ALA A 132 2.17 -21.32 26.00
C ALA A 132 2.25 -22.43 24.95
N GLY A 133 2.37 -23.68 25.44
CA GLY A 133 2.54 -24.86 24.59
C GLY A 133 3.97 -25.05 24.11
N SER A 134 4.29 -26.27 23.69
CA SER A 134 5.63 -26.59 23.23
C SER A 134 5.95 -26.02 21.84
N VAL A 135 7.21 -25.94 21.51
CA VAL A 135 7.66 -25.49 20.20
C VAL A 135 7.12 -26.38 19.06
N GLU A 136 7.01 -27.69 19.30
CA GLU A 136 6.43 -28.64 18.35
C GLU A 136 4.93 -28.37 18.14
N GLU A 137 4.18 -28.14 19.22
CA GLU A 137 2.75 -27.84 19.14
C GLU A 137 2.50 -26.54 18.38
N ALA A 138 3.33 -25.52 18.61
CA ALA A 138 3.24 -24.22 17.92
C ALA A 138 3.41 -24.38 16.40
N PHE A 139 4.45 -25.08 15.95
CA PHE A 139 4.68 -25.31 14.53
C PHE A 139 3.64 -26.22 13.89
N GLN A 140 3.21 -27.30 14.58
CA GLN A 140 2.17 -28.17 14.09
C GLN A 140 0.84 -27.44 13.92
N TYR A 141 0.47 -26.58 14.88
CA TYR A 141 -0.72 -25.76 14.77
C TYR A 141 -0.64 -24.78 13.58
N ALA A 142 0.45 -24.03 13.50
CA ALA A 142 0.64 -23.00 12.47
C ALA A 142 0.58 -23.60 11.05
N SER A 143 1.18 -24.80 10.85
CA SER A 143 1.18 -25.48 9.54
C SER A 143 -0.19 -25.97 9.07
N GLN A 144 -1.22 -25.93 9.93
CA GLN A 144 -2.59 -26.33 9.63
C GLN A 144 -3.54 -25.13 9.46
N VAL A 145 -3.05 -23.91 9.63
CA VAL A 145 -3.85 -22.69 9.49
C VAL A 145 -3.94 -22.32 8.01
N ASP A 146 -5.16 -22.33 7.48
CA ASP A 146 -5.40 -21.94 6.09
C ASP A 146 -4.92 -20.52 5.79
N GLY A 147 -4.14 -20.36 4.71
CA GLY A 147 -3.62 -19.08 4.26
C GLY A 147 -2.41 -18.59 5.04
N LEU A 148 -1.78 -19.43 5.86
CA LEU A 148 -0.49 -19.15 6.48
C LEU A 148 0.61 -19.89 5.73
N ASP A 149 1.54 -19.17 5.12
CA ASP A 149 2.62 -19.71 4.30
C ASP A 149 3.92 -19.91 5.08
N PHE A 150 4.12 -19.13 6.15
CA PHE A 150 5.28 -19.26 7.02
C PHE A 150 4.98 -18.85 8.47
N PHE A 151 5.73 -19.43 9.40
CA PHE A 151 5.63 -19.14 10.82
C PHE A 151 7.00 -19.21 11.49
N ALA A 152 7.29 -18.21 12.32
CA ALA A 152 8.53 -18.16 13.10
C ALA A 152 8.25 -18.25 14.59
N VAL A 153 9.02 -19.09 15.29
CA VAL A 153 9.15 -19.08 16.75
C VAL A 153 10.47 -18.44 17.12
N THR A 154 10.40 -17.43 17.99
CA THR A 154 11.53 -16.62 18.43
C THR A 154 11.41 -16.36 19.93
N ASP A 155 11.60 -17.40 20.72
CA ASP A 155 11.61 -17.30 22.18
C ASP A 155 12.75 -16.42 22.68
N HIS A 156 12.59 -15.83 23.84
CA HIS A 156 13.65 -15.04 24.50
C HIS A 156 14.90 -15.89 24.66
N SER A 157 16.02 -15.43 24.10
CA SER A 157 17.27 -16.19 24.07
C SER A 157 17.91 -16.42 25.44
N ASP A 158 17.57 -15.57 26.42
CA ASP A 158 17.98 -15.72 27.82
C ASP A 158 17.13 -16.74 28.59
N SER A 159 16.14 -17.34 27.96
CA SER A 159 15.33 -18.43 28.53
C SER A 159 15.75 -19.83 28.05
N PHE A 160 16.59 -19.94 27.02
CA PHE A 160 17.09 -21.23 26.58
C PHE A 160 17.93 -21.91 27.67
N ASP A 161 17.92 -23.23 27.69
CA ASP A 161 18.89 -23.97 28.50
C ASP A 161 20.33 -23.63 28.03
N ASN A 162 21.23 -23.41 28.98
CA ASN A 162 22.56 -22.83 28.73
C ASN A 162 22.55 -21.41 28.13
N ALA A 163 21.55 -20.58 28.44
CA ALA A 163 21.37 -19.21 27.92
C ALA A 163 22.59 -18.30 28.20
N ASP A 164 23.27 -18.49 29.32
CA ASP A 164 24.46 -17.74 29.70
C ASP A 164 25.69 -18.01 28.79
N MET A 165 25.66 -19.10 28.06
CA MET A 165 26.73 -19.46 27.13
C MET A 165 26.53 -18.90 25.73
N GLY A 166 25.28 -18.95 25.22
CA GLY A 166 24.94 -18.62 23.82
C GLY A 166 25.76 -19.46 22.83
N ALA A 167 25.32 -19.51 21.58
CA ALA A 167 26.12 -20.12 20.50
C ALA A 167 25.86 -19.35 19.22
N ILE A 168 26.88 -18.90 18.56
CA ILE A 168 26.81 -18.11 17.33
C ILE A 168 27.11 -18.92 16.07
N ASP A 169 27.35 -20.21 16.20
CA ASP A 169 27.69 -21.12 15.12
C ASP A 169 26.80 -22.38 15.13
N ALA A 170 27.13 -23.34 14.29
CA ALA A 170 26.40 -24.60 14.13
C ALA A 170 26.41 -25.52 15.34
N ASP A 171 27.29 -25.26 16.31
CA ASP A 171 27.42 -26.08 17.53
C ASP A 171 26.33 -25.78 18.55
N GLY A 172 25.42 -24.80 18.26
CA GLY A 172 24.28 -24.43 19.11
C GLY A 172 23.40 -25.60 19.51
N ALA A 173 23.18 -26.56 18.63
CA ALA A 173 22.41 -27.76 18.90
C ALA A 173 23.06 -28.68 19.94
N ASP A 174 24.38 -28.66 20.07
CA ASP A 174 25.13 -29.52 20.97
C ASP A 174 25.16 -28.98 22.42
N ILE A 175 24.88 -27.68 22.59
CA ILE A 175 24.94 -27.05 23.91
C ILE A 175 23.55 -26.61 24.44
N SER A 176 22.51 -26.65 23.62
CA SER A 176 21.14 -26.34 24.02
C SER A 176 20.16 -27.34 23.45
N ALA A 177 19.41 -28.04 24.32
CA ALA A 177 18.33 -28.93 23.92
C ALA A 177 17.14 -28.13 23.37
N ASP A 178 16.83 -26.96 23.92
CA ASP A 178 15.76 -26.08 23.44
C ASP A 178 16.05 -25.61 22.02
N TRP A 179 17.27 -25.19 21.73
CA TRP A 179 17.68 -24.79 20.38
C TRP A 179 17.55 -25.94 19.37
N ALA A 180 18.03 -27.13 19.75
CA ALA A 180 17.94 -28.34 18.93
C ALA A 180 16.47 -28.74 18.66
N ALA A 181 15.61 -28.71 19.67
CA ALA A 181 14.19 -29.04 19.56
C ALA A 181 13.48 -28.05 18.64
N GLY A 182 13.71 -26.75 18.80
CA GLY A 182 13.13 -25.72 17.95
C GLY A 182 13.51 -25.83 16.48
N LYS A 183 14.79 -26.04 16.19
CA LYS A 183 15.28 -26.31 14.81
C LYS A 183 14.65 -27.56 14.21
N GLN A 184 14.52 -28.62 14.98
CA GLN A 184 13.90 -29.86 14.53
C GLN A 184 12.40 -29.68 14.28
N ALA A 185 11.68 -28.99 15.16
CA ALA A 185 10.25 -28.71 15.03
C ALA A 185 9.96 -27.89 13.78
N ALA A 186 10.70 -26.80 13.54
CA ALA A 186 10.59 -26.00 12.33
C ALA A 186 10.83 -26.82 11.05
N ALA A 187 11.90 -27.62 11.04
CA ALA A 187 12.22 -28.48 9.91
C ALA A 187 11.15 -29.55 9.64
N SER A 188 10.49 -30.05 10.67
CA SER A 188 9.48 -31.11 10.54
C SER A 188 8.22 -30.70 9.81
N VAL A 189 7.88 -29.39 9.81
CA VAL A 189 6.68 -28.83 9.16
C VAL A 189 7.00 -28.15 7.84
N THR A 190 8.27 -27.86 7.59
CA THR A 190 8.71 -27.18 6.36
C THR A 190 8.55 -28.10 5.15
N ASN A 191 7.83 -27.63 4.13
CA ASN A 191 7.58 -28.34 2.88
C ASN A 191 7.40 -27.34 1.71
N GLY A 192 6.81 -27.76 0.58
CA GLY A 192 6.58 -26.87 -0.57
C GLY A 192 5.54 -25.76 -0.36
N ASP A 193 4.67 -25.95 0.63
CA ASP A 193 3.51 -25.07 0.86
C ASP A 193 3.63 -24.26 2.17
N PHE A 194 4.51 -24.66 3.09
CA PHE A 194 4.68 -24.01 4.38
C PHE A 194 6.13 -24.01 4.84
N VAL A 195 6.59 -22.87 5.42
CA VAL A 195 7.94 -22.71 5.92
C VAL A 195 7.94 -22.44 7.43
N GLY A 196 8.47 -23.36 8.21
CA GLY A 196 8.78 -23.17 9.63
C GLY A 196 10.16 -22.49 9.78
N LEU A 197 10.19 -21.40 10.53
CA LEU A 197 11.42 -20.67 10.85
C LEU A 197 11.64 -20.71 12.36
N PHE A 198 12.80 -21.21 12.81
CA PHE A 198 13.16 -21.12 14.21
C PHE A 198 14.30 -20.14 14.40
N GLY A 199 14.16 -19.33 15.45
CA GLY A 199 15.11 -18.29 15.77
C GLY A 199 15.07 -17.95 17.26
N PHE A 200 15.51 -16.76 17.57
CA PHE A 200 15.51 -16.26 18.95
C PHE A 200 15.16 -14.78 18.98
N GLU A 201 14.61 -14.34 20.08
CA GLU A 201 14.49 -12.93 20.40
C GLU A 201 15.64 -12.51 21.33
N MET A 202 16.55 -11.71 20.77
CA MET A 202 17.55 -11.05 21.59
C MET A 202 16.86 -9.98 22.45
N THR A 203 16.90 -10.17 23.76
CA THR A 203 16.18 -9.34 24.72
C THR A 203 17.16 -8.63 25.64
N TRP A 204 17.30 -7.32 25.50
CA TRP A 204 18.08 -6.52 26.43
C TRP A 204 17.24 -6.09 27.62
N PRO A 205 17.85 -5.91 28.83
CA PRO A 205 17.17 -5.34 29.97
C PRO A 205 16.56 -3.97 29.66
N GLU A 206 15.43 -3.65 30.29
CA GLU A 206 14.70 -2.39 30.06
C GLU A 206 15.57 -1.14 30.30
N ASP A 207 16.47 -1.18 31.26
CA ASP A 207 17.41 -0.11 31.59
C ASP A 207 18.39 0.22 30.44
N LYS A 208 18.57 -0.71 29.49
CA LYS A 208 19.42 -0.52 28.32
C LYS A 208 18.73 0.22 27.18
N GLN A 209 17.40 0.28 27.15
CA GLN A 209 16.59 0.96 26.12
C GLN A 209 16.89 0.51 24.67
N LEU A 210 17.37 -0.72 24.48
CA LEU A 210 17.65 -1.29 23.17
C LEU A 210 16.47 -2.07 22.60
N GLY A 211 15.52 -2.46 23.46
CA GLY A 211 14.37 -3.25 23.06
C GLY A 211 14.70 -4.71 22.79
N HIS A 212 13.96 -5.29 21.87
CA HIS A 212 14.07 -6.69 21.48
C HIS A 212 14.25 -6.81 19.98
N ILE A 213 15.01 -7.81 19.54
CA ILE A 213 15.23 -8.08 18.11
C ILE A 213 15.04 -9.56 17.84
N SER A 214 14.03 -9.89 17.02
CA SER A 214 13.85 -11.26 16.55
C SER A 214 14.83 -11.57 15.43
N THR A 215 15.53 -12.71 15.57
CA THR A 215 16.52 -13.19 14.61
C THR A 215 16.25 -14.66 14.32
N PHE A 216 16.18 -15.04 13.07
CA PHE A 216 15.88 -16.41 12.65
C PHE A 216 16.75 -16.83 11.47
N ASN A 217 16.71 -18.13 11.17
CA ASN A 217 17.52 -18.75 10.12
C ASN A 217 19.04 -18.63 10.36
N THR A 218 19.44 -18.69 11.62
CA THR A 218 20.84 -18.65 12.06
C THR A 218 21.29 -20.03 12.53
N PRO A 219 22.60 -20.33 12.46
CA PRO A 219 23.13 -21.62 12.96
C PRO A 219 23.03 -21.74 14.48
N GLY A 220 23.17 -20.64 15.20
CA GLY A 220 23.10 -20.56 16.66
C GLY A 220 22.34 -19.34 17.15
N TRP A 221 22.48 -18.99 18.44
CA TRP A 221 21.81 -17.86 19.08
C TRP A 221 22.79 -17.02 19.90
N GLN A 222 22.33 -15.81 20.22
CA GLN A 222 23.03 -14.89 21.12
C GLN A 222 22.12 -14.54 22.29
N THR A 223 22.71 -14.25 23.43
CA THR A 223 21.99 -13.85 24.64
C THR A 223 22.59 -12.61 25.28
N ARG A 224 21.76 -11.85 25.99
CA ARG A 224 22.21 -10.66 26.75
C ARG A 224 23.22 -10.95 27.84
N ASP A 225 23.31 -12.20 28.27
CA ASP A 225 24.22 -12.63 29.32
C ASP A 225 25.67 -12.81 28.80
N GLN A 226 25.88 -12.72 27.50
CA GLN A 226 27.24 -12.69 26.94
C GLN A 226 27.89 -11.32 27.18
N ALA A 227 29.11 -11.32 27.68
CA ALA A 227 29.85 -10.12 28.12
C ALA A 227 29.95 -9.01 27.05
N ASP A 228 29.99 -9.37 25.77
CA ASP A 228 30.10 -8.43 24.66
C ASP A 228 28.82 -7.63 24.42
N PHE A 229 27.69 -8.07 24.99
CA PHE A 229 26.37 -7.43 24.81
C PHE A 229 25.89 -6.66 26.04
N GLU A 230 26.61 -6.71 27.16
CA GLU A 230 26.26 -5.98 28.39
C GLU A 230 26.49 -4.46 28.27
N ASN A 231 27.48 -4.03 27.48
CA ASN A 231 27.83 -2.62 27.37
C ASN A 231 27.03 -1.88 26.30
N VAL A 232 26.10 -1.04 26.73
CA VAL A 232 25.11 -0.37 25.91
C VAL A 232 25.64 0.40 24.69
N PRO A 233 26.71 1.18 24.72
CA PRO A 233 27.13 1.90 23.52
C PRO A 233 27.56 1.00 22.37
N THR A 234 28.00 -0.21 22.65
CA THR A 234 28.56 -1.15 21.69
C THR A 234 27.71 -2.42 21.51
N ALA A 235 26.70 -2.64 22.37
CA ALA A 235 25.92 -3.88 22.36
C ALA A 235 25.25 -4.16 21.01
N LEU A 236 24.57 -3.18 20.43
CA LEU A 236 23.98 -3.32 19.09
C LEU A 236 25.03 -3.49 18.01
N GLU A 237 26.13 -2.76 18.08
CA GLU A 237 27.22 -2.87 17.11
C GLU A 237 27.88 -4.24 17.18
N ASN A 238 28.13 -4.78 18.38
CA ASN A 238 28.65 -6.10 18.59
C ASN A 238 27.66 -7.17 18.10
N TYR A 239 26.37 -6.99 18.38
CA TYR A 239 25.33 -7.88 17.91
C TYR A 239 25.31 -8.03 16.40
N TYR A 240 25.36 -6.93 15.65
CA TYR A 240 25.41 -6.96 14.19
C TYR A 240 26.76 -7.39 13.61
N LYS A 241 27.84 -7.26 14.36
CA LYS A 241 29.17 -7.69 13.93
C LYS A 241 29.47 -9.15 14.29
N ALA A 242 28.70 -9.73 15.20
CA ALA A 242 28.90 -11.14 15.51
C ALA A 242 28.68 -11.97 14.22
N PRO A 243 29.47 -13.01 14.00
CA PRO A 243 29.42 -13.81 12.78
C PRO A 243 28.16 -14.70 12.76
N VAL A 244 27.01 -14.07 12.70
CA VAL A 244 25.75 -14.72 12.31
C VAL A 244 25.81 -14.72 10.80
N SER A 245 26.23 -15.83 10.19
CA SER A 245 26.25 -15.88 8.72
C SER A 245 24.81 -15.88 8.21
N TYR A 246 24.41 -14.74 7.69
CA TYR A 246 23.23 -14.64 6.86
C TYR A 246 23.55 -15.32 5.53
N THR A 247 23.02 -16.51 5.31
CA THR A 247 23.06 -17.21 4.01
C THR A 247 21.76 -17.04 3.29
#